data_cfb3470591cc21cd3075c8b1ca032b5d
#
_entry.id   cfb3470591cc21cd3075c8b1ca032b5d
#
_cell.length_a   1.000
_cell.length_b   1.000
_cell.length_c   1.000
_cell.angle_alpha   90.00
_cell.angle_beta   90.00
_cell.angle_gamma   90.00
#
_symmetry.space_group_name_H-M   'P 1'
#
loop_
_entity.id
_entity.type
_entity.pdbx_description
1 polymer ?
#
loop_
_entity_poly.entity_id
_entity_poly.type
_entity_poly.pdbx_seq_one_letter_code
_entity_poly.pdbx_strand_id
1 'polypeptide(L)'
;MERETHRENPWLNIGFNIVVPSLLLIKGRRLFELAGVAPSYIDAAVLAVALAFPIVYGIWDLARRRKFNIFSIIGVLSVVLTGGIGLLKMSREWIILKEGLVPLVFGAAVLATAATRRPLARIIMLNGDIVDLPKIESALDSRGTSGRFDAALRRATFWVAGSFLLSSVLNFALASYIFTAGASAEEFNAQVGRMTALSFPVIALPTMVVLFYAMYRLFSEMGECTGLSLEESLRGKAEKK
;
A
#
# COMPACT_ATOMS: atom_id res chain seq x y z
N MET A 1 -5.24 -13.28 -29.43
CA MET A 1 -4.31 -13.65 -28.35
C MET A 1 -4.88 -13.07 -27.06
N GLU A 2 -5.75 -13.83 -26.38
CA GLU A 2 -6.44 -13.42 -25.16
C GLU A 2 -5.40 -13.22 -24.06
N ARG A 3 -5.31 -12.01 -23.54
CA ARG A 3 -4.59 -11.77 -22.30
C ARG A 3 -5.48 -12.22 -21.15
N GLU A 4 -5.29 -13.43 -20.68
CA GLU A 4 -5.86 -13.86 -19.41
C GLU A 4 -5.47 -12.84 -18.34
N THR A 5 -6.44 -12.11 -17.83
CA THR A 5 -6.30 -11.32 -16.62
C THR A 5 -6.19 -12.30 -15.46
N HIS A 6 -4.96 -12.72 -15.18
CA HIS A 6 -4.68 -13.57 -14.03
C HIS A 6 -5.09 -12.84 -12.76
N ARG A 7 -6.24 -13.21 -12.20
CA ARG A 7 -6.68 -12.74 -10.87
C ARG A 7 -5.61 -13.14 -9.86
N GLU A 8 -4.98 -12.16 -9.22
CA GLU A 8 -4.14 -12.43 -8.06
C GLU A 8 -4.98 -13.16 -7.02
N ASN A 9 -4.41 -14.23 -6.47
CA ASN A 9 -5.00 -14.85 -5.30
C ASN A 9 -4.60 -14.00 -4.08
N PRO A 10 -5.54 -13.26 -3.44
CA PRO A 10 -5.24 -12.38 -2.31
C PRO A 10 -4.58 -13.13 -1.15
N TRP A 11 -4.92 -14.41 -0.97
CA TRP A 11 -4.36 -15.26 0.09
C TRP A 11 -2.89 -15.58 -0.14
N LEU A 12 -2.47 -15.79 -1.39
CA LEU A 12 -1.05 -15.97 -1.71
C LEU A 12 -0.27 -14.68 -1.46
N ASN A 13 -0.84 -13.53 -1.84
CA ASN A 13 -0.21 -12.23 -1.59
C ASN A 13 0.00 -11.99 -0.09
N ILE A 14 -1.04 -12.18 0.73
CA ILE A 14 -0.95 -12.05 2.19
C ILE A 14 0.04 -13.07 2.76
N GLY A 15 -0.02 -14.32 2.29
CA GLY A 15 0.89 -15.39 2.73
C GLY A 15 2.36 -15.03 2.51
N PHE A 16 2.73 -14.66 1.27
CA PHE A 16 4.13 -14.39 0.91
C PHE A 16 4.64 -13.04 1.41
N ASN A 17 3.80 -12.02 1.53
CA ASN A 17 4.24 -10.68 1.89
C ASN A 17 4.08 -10.34 3.38
N ILE A 18 3.22 -11.08 4.12
CA ILE A 18 2.95 -10.80 5.53
C ILE A 18 3.23 -12.03 6.40
N VAL A 19 2.53 -13.15 6.16
CA VAL A 19 2.54 -14.27 7.10
C VAL A 19 3.91 -14.95 7.16
N VAL A 20 4.46 -15.36 6.01
CA VAL A 20 5.75 -16.06 5.95
C VAL A 20 6.89 -15.19 6.46
N PRO A 21 7.07 -13.94 6.00
CA PRO A 21 8.10 -13.06 6.54
C PRO A 21 7.99 -12.83 8.04
N SER A 22 6.77 -12.56 8.54
CA SER A 22 6.54 -12.33 9.97
C SER A 22 6.91 -13.54 10.81
N LEU A 23 6.50 -14.75 10.40
CA LEU A 23 6.84 -15.99 11.11
C LEU A 23 8.33 -16.28 11.08
N LEU A 24 9.00 -16.06 9.93
CA LEU A 24 10.44 -16.21 9.84
C LEU A 24 11.18 -15.24 10.76
N LEU A 25 10.78 -13.97 10.80
CA LEU A 25 11.39 -12.97 11.67
C LEU A 25 11.19 -13.25 13.15
N ILE A 26 10.04 -13.80 13.54
CA ILE A 26 9.72 -14.08 14.95
C ILE A 26 10.31 -15.41 15.42
N LYS A 27 10.32 -16.44 14.57
CA LYS A 27 10.64 -17.83 14.97
C LYS A 27 11.70 -18.51 14.09
N GLY A 28 12.19 -17.84 13.06
CA GLY A 28 13.07 -18.45 12.05
C GLY A 28 14.46 -18.83 12.56
N ARG A 29 14.94 -18.20 13.64
CA ARG A 29 16.29 -18.46 14.19
C ARG A 29 16.56 -19.96 14.33
N ARG A 30 15.65 -20.69 14.97
CA ARG A 30 15.79 -22.14 15.19
C ARG A 30 15.90 -22.95 13.88
N LEU A 31 15.23 -22.52 12.82
CA LEU A 31 15.32 -23.18 11.51
C LEU A 31 16.72 -23.05 10.91
N PHE A 32 17.34 -21.87 11.04
CA PHE A 32 18.68 -21.59 10.55
C PHE A 32 19.77 -22.27 11.42
N GLU A 33 19.55 -22.39 12.72
CA GLU A 33 20.40 -23.21 13.62
C GLU A 33 20.40 -24.67 13.19
N LEU A 34 19.23 -25.26 12.95
CA LEU A 34 19.10 -26.64 12.46
C LEU A 34 19.69 -26.84 11.06
N ALA A 35 19.67 -25.81 10.22
CA ALA A 35 20.30 -25.81 8.90
C ALA A 35 21.84 -25.66 8.95
N GLY A 36 22.44 -25.52 10.12
CA GLY A 36 23.88 -25.43 10.30
C GLY A 36 24.47 -24.06 9.97
N VAL A 37 23.67 -23.01 9.97
CA VAL A 37 24.18 -21.64 9.76
C VAL A 37 24.97 -21.23 11.00
N ALA A 38 26.17 -20.68 10.78
CA ALA A 38 27.03 -20.24 11.88
C ALA A 38 26.32 -19.17 12.74
N PRO A 39 26.39 -19.24 14.08
CA PRO A 39 25.63 -18.38 15.00
C PRO A 39 25.78 -16.89 14.73
N SER A 40 26.97 -16.46 14.29
CA SER A 40 27.25 -15.05 13.97
C SER A 40 26.48 -14.49 12.77
N TYR A 41 25.96 -15.34 11.89
CA TYR A 41 25.25 -14.94 10.67
C TYR A 41 23.75 -15.22 10.71
N ILE A 42 23.25 -15.96 11.73
CA ILE A 42 21.86 -16.40 11.78
C ILE A 42 20.89 -15.22 11.71
N ASP A 43 21.08 -14.20 12.53
CA ASP A 43 20.13 -13.07 12.59
C ASP A 43 20.12 -12.26 11.28
N ALA A 44 21.29 -12.07 10.67
CA ALA A 44 21.38 -11.43 9.37
C ALA A 44 20.75 -12.29 8.27
N ALA A 45 20.92 -13.61 8.31
CA ALA A 45 20.33 -14.54 7.35
C ALA A 45 18.81 -14.59 7.50
N VAL A 46 18.29 -14.66 8.72
CA VAL A 46 16.84 -14.61 9.01
C VAL A 46 16.24 -13.33 8.44
N LEU A 47 16.85 -12.17 8.72
CA LEU A 47 16.39 -10.88 8.20
C LEU A 47 16.42 -10.85 6.67
N ALA A 48 17.55 -11.22 6.07
CA ALA A 48 17.72 -11.20 4.62
C ALA A 48 16.72 -12.12 3.91
N VAL A 49 16.54 -13.34 4.38
CA VAL A 49 15.60 -14.31 3.78
C VAL A 49 14.16 -13.84 3.97
N ALA A 50 13.77 -13.38 5.15
CA ALA A 50 12.41 -12.89 5.38
C ALA A 50 12.06 -11.71 4.47
N LEU A 51 12.98 -10.75 4.30
CA LEU A 51 12.77 -9.59 3.43
C LEU A 51 12.88 -9.93 1.93
N ALA A 52 13.55 -11.02 1.57
CA ALA A 52 13.60 -11.49 0.19
C ALA A 52 12.21 -11.88 -0.36
N PHE A 53 11.29 -12.39 0.48
CA PHE A 53 9.94 -12.76 0.05
C PHE A 53 9.19 -11.59 -0.60
N PRO A 54 8.95 -10.46 0.09
CA PRO A 54 8.26 -9.32 -0.50
C PRO A 54 9.04 -8.67 -1.65
N ILE A 55 10.39 -8.68 -1.61
CA ILE A 55 11.21 -8.13 -2.69
C ILE A 55 11.05 -8.98 -3.96
N VAL A 56 11.24 -10.29 -3.86
CA VAL A 56 11.11 -11.21 -5.01
C VAL A 56 9.71 -11.18 -5.57
N TYR A 57 8.68 -11.19 -4.70
CA TYR A 57 7.30 -11.07 -5.11
C TYR A 57 7.04 -9.74 -5.83
N GLY A 58 7.52 -8.63 -5.27
CA GLY A 58 7.36 -7.29 -5.87
C GLY A 58 8.06 -7.17 -7.23
N ILE A 59 9.28 -7.69 -7.37
CA ILE A 59 10.01 -7.72 -8.64
C ILE A 59 9.29 -8.60 -9.67
N TRP A 60 8.85 -9.78 -9.26
CA TRP A 60 8.13 -10.70 -10.13
C TRP A 60 6.80 -10.10 -10.62
N ASP A 61 6.03 -9.48 -9.74
CA ASP A 61 4.77 -8.80 -10.08
C ASP A 61 5.02 -7.64 -11.05
N LEU A 62 6.05 -6.82 -10.79
CA LEU A 62 6.45 -5.72 -11.65
C LEU A 62 6.88 -6.20 -13.05
N ALA A 63 7.70 -7.26 -13.13
CA ALA A 63 8.16 -7.84 -14.38
C ALA A 63 6.98 -8.41 -15.20
N ARG A 64 6.00 -9.02 -14.52
CA ARG A 64 4.85 -9.64 -15.18
C ARG A 64 3.83 -8.63 -15.69
N ARG A 65 3.57 -7.58 -14.91
CA ARG A 65 2.58 -6.53 -15.27
C ARG A 65 3.12 -5.54 -16.30
N ARG A 66 4.44 -5.44 -16.46
CA ARG A 66 5.12 -4.45 -17.33
C ARG A 66 4.64 -3.00 -17.14
N LYS A 67 3.99 -2.70 -16.02
CA LYS A 67 3.53 -1.35 -15.65
C LYS A 67 4.30 -0.95 -14.38
N PHE A 68 5.22 0.00 -14.52
CA PHE A 68 5.89 0.60 -13.38
C PHE A 68 4.86 1.35 -12.55
N ASN A 69 4.63 0.86 -11.33
CA ASN A 69 3.77 1.51 -10.36
C ASN A 69 4.68 2.13 -9.27
N ILE A 70 4.59 3.44 -9.08
CA ILE A 70 5.37 4.16 -8.07
C ILE A 70 5.18 3.56 -6.67
N PHE A 71 3.99 3.03 -6.36
CA PHE A 71 3.71 2.38 -5.08
C PHE A 71 4.55 1.10 -4.89
N SER A 72 4.73 0.31 -5.96
CA SER A 72 5.57 -0.90 -5.90
C SER A 72 7.04 -0.55 -5.68
N ILE A 73 7.53 0.49 -6.34
CA ILE A 73 8.93 0.96 -6.18
C ILE A 73 9.16 1.41 -4.74
N ILE A 74 8.26 2.22 -4.17
CA ILE A 74 8.38 2.70 -2.78
C ILE A 74 8.22 1.54 -1.80
N GLY A 75 7.35 0.55 -2.08
CA GLY A 75 7.23 -0.66 -1.28
C GLY A 75 8.55 -1.44 -1.21
N VAL A 76 9.17 -1.72 -2.34
CA VAL A 76 10.49 -2.38 -2.39
C VAL A 76 11.55 -1.55 -1.67
N LEU A 77 11.60 -0.23 -1.92
CA LEU A 77 12.54 0.68 -1.24
C LEU A 77 12.33 0.66 0.29
N SER A 78 11.09 0.66 0.76
CA SER A 78 10.78 0.56 2.19
C SER A 78 11.33 -0.73 2.81
N VAL A 79 11.20 -1.87 2.11
CA VAL A 79 11.73 -3.17 2.58
C VAL A 79 13.26 -3.15 2.61
N VAL A 80 13.90 -2.60 1.56
CA VAL A 80 15.37 -2.46 1.50
C VAL A 80 15.88 -1.56 2.63
N LEU A 81 15.18 -0.44 2.91
CA LEU A 81 15.53 0.43 4.04
C LEU A 81 15.40 -0.29 5.38
N THR A 82 14.35 -1.10 5.58
CA THR A 82 14.21 -1.91 6.81
C THR A 82 15.39 -2.86 6.97
N GLY A 83 15.75 -3.58 5.90
CA GLY A 83 16.91 -4.47 5.91
C GLY A 83 18.23 -3.73 6.17
N GLY A 84 18.43 -2.60 5.52
CA GLY A 84 19.61 -1.75 5.71
C GLY A 84 19.75 -1.27 7.16
N ILE A 85 18.67 -0.76 7.76
CA ILE A 85 18.66 -0.31 9.16
C ILE A 85 19.03 -1.46 10.10
N GLY A 86 18.47 -2.67 9.89
CA GLY A 86 18.77 -3.84 10.72
C GLY A 86 20.20 -4.36 10.55
N LEU A 87 20.65 -4.56 9.28
CA LEU A 87 21.99 -5.08 8.99
C LEU A 87 23.11 -4.13 9.43
N LEU A 88 22.89 -2.81 9.28
CA LEU A 88 23.83 -1.78 9.73
C LEU A 88 23.72 -1.45 11.22
N LYS A 89 22.80 -2.13 11.95
CA LYS A 89 22.54 -1.91 13.38
C LYS A 89 22.32 -0.44 13.71
N MET A 90 21.56 0.26 12.86
CA MET A 90 21.22 1.67 13.08
C MET A 90 20.31 1.82 14.31
N SER A 91 20.26 3.03 14.87
CA SER A 91 19.43 3.29 16.04
C SER A 91 17.93 3.14 15.74
N ARG A 92 17.12 2.87 16.78
CA ARG A 92 15.66 2.65 16.67
C ARG A 92 14.92 3.83 16.01
N GLU A 93 15.45 5.02 16.18
CA GLU A 93 14.84 6.24 15.66
C GLU A 93 14.73 6.21 14.15
N TRP A 94 15.69 5.58 13.46
CA TRP A 94 15.66 5.46 12.00
C TRP A 94 14.52 4.57 11.51
N ILE A 95 14.25 3.45 12.18
CA ILE A 95 13.14 2.58 11.78
C ILE A 95 11.80 3.25 12.09
N ILE A 96 11.65 3.89 13.25
CA ILE A 96 10.43 4.61 13.63
C ILE A 96 10.17 5.74 12.63
N LEU A 97 11.19 6.53 12.31
CA LEU A 97 11.09 7.63 11.36
C LEU A 97 10.69 7.12 9.97
N LYS A 98 11.32 6.06 9.49
CA LYS A 98 11.00 5.46 8.19
C LYS A 98 9.54 5.01 8.12
N GLU A 99 9.03 4.32 9.15
CA GLU A 99 7.65 3.83 9.17
C GLU A 99 6.63 4.97 9.11
N GLY A 100 6.86 6.08 9.79
CA GLY A 100 5.99 7.26 9.73
C GLY A 100 6.13 8.08 8.46
N LEU A 101 7.37 8.25 7.96
CA LEU A 101 7.64 9.12 6.81
C LEU A 101 7.09 8.58 5.48
N VAL A 102 7.15 7.27 5.25
CA VAL A 102 6.71 6.69 3.97
C VAL A 102 5.24 7.06 3.67
N PRO A 103 4.26 6.78 4.52
CA PRO A 103 2.88 7.19 4.25
C PRO A 103 2.70 8.72 4.27
N LEU A 104 3.48 9.46 5.05
CA LEU A 104 3.44 10.91 5.06
C LEU A 104 3.81 11.51 3.70
N VAL A 105 4.87 11.01 3.07
CA VAL A 105 5.29 11.43 1.73
C VAL A 105 4.20 11.16 0.70
N PHE A 106 3.53 10.00 0.78
CA PHE A 106 2.38 9.71 -0.10
C PHE A 106 1.23 10.70 0.13
N GLY A 107 0.88 10.98 1.39
CA GLY A 107 -0.17 11.94 1.73
C GLY A 107 0.15 13.33 1.20
N ALA A 108 1.39 13.79 1.37
CA ALA A 108 1.88 15.07 0.84
C ALA A 108 1.82 15.11 -0.70
N ALA A 109 2.22 14.02 -1.38
CA ALA A 109 2.14 13.92 -2.83
C ALA A 109 0.68 13.98 -3.32
N VAL A 110 -0.25 13.31 -2.65
CA VAL A 110 -1.68 13.38 -2.97
C VAL A 110 -2.20 14.81 -2.80
N LEU A 111 -1.87 15.48 -1.67
CA LEU A 111 -2.27 16.86 -1.41
C LEU A 111 -1.69 17.84 -2.44
N ALA A 112 -0.43 17.70 -2.80
CA ALA A 112 0.21 18.56 -3.79
C ALA A 112 -0.51 18.53 -5.15
N THR A 113 -1.18 17.41 -5.47
CA THR A 113 -1.95 17.29 -6.71
C THR A 113 -3.40 17.78 -6.60
N ALA A 114 -3.89 18.11 -5.40
CA ALA A 114 -5.28 18.54 -5.18
C ALA A 114 -5.68 19.78 -5.98
N ALA A 115 -4.73 20.70 -6.21
CA ALA A 115 -4.92 21.93 -7.00
C ALA A 115 -4.66 21.73 -8.49
N THR A 116 -4.23 20.55 -8.94
CA THR A 116 -3.95 20.26 -10.34
C THR A 116 -5.22 19.83 -11.10
N ARG A 117 -5.17 19.91 -12.43
CA ARG A 117 -6.25 19.41 -13.29
C ARG A 117 -6.43 17.89 -13.27
N ARG A 118 -5.43 17.14 -12.75
CA ARG A 118 -5.45 15.67 -12.63
C ARG A 118 -4.99 15.25 -11.24
N PRO A 119 -5.85 15.39 -10.21
CA PRO A 119 -5.50 14.95 -8.86
C PRO A 119 -5.15 13.46 -8.83
N LEU A 120 -4.14 13.07 -8.04
CA LEU A 120 -3.78 11.65 -7.86
C LEU A 120 -4.96 10.83 -7.34
N ALA A 121 -5.85 11.41 -6.52
CA ALA A 121 -7.07 10.75 -6.09
C ALA A 121 -7.94 10.29 -7.27
N ARG A 122 -8.00 11.04 -8.38
CA ARG A 122 -8.69 10.62 -9.60
C ARG A 122 -8.10 9.31 -10.14
N ILE A 123 -6.78 9.19 -10.17
CA ILE A 123 -6.07 7.99 -10.67
C ILE A 123 -6.30 6.80 -9.73
N ILE A 124 -6.31 7.04 -8.40
CA ILE A 124 -6.49 6.00 -7.39
C ILE A 124 -7.95 5.50 -7.36
N MET A 125 -8.92 6.42 -7.42
CA MET A 125 -10.33 6.12 -7.19
C MET A 125 -11.12 5.85 -8.48
N LEU A 126 -10.74 6.48 -9.60
CA LEU A 126 -11.39 6.32 -10.90
C LEU A 126 -10.46 5.57 -11.87
N ASN A 127 -10.28 4.28 -11.61
CA ASN A 127 -9.51 3.42 -12.51
C ASN A 127 -10.30 3.15 -13.79
N GLY A 128 -9.78 3.59 -14.95
CA GLY A 128 -10.40 3.37 -16.25
C GLY A 128 -10.56 1.90 -16.68
N ASP A 129 -9.91 0.96 -15.96
CA ASP A 129 -10.15 -0.47 -16.16
C ASP A 129 -11.47 -0.94 -15.48
N ILE A 130 -11.97 -0.16 -14.52
CA ILE A 130 -13.16 -0.45 -13.72
C ILE A 130 -14.32 0.46 -14.13
N VAL A 131 -14.04 1.75 -14.36
CA VAL A 131 -15.04 2.80 -14.61
C VAL A 131 -14.99 3.23 -16.06
N ASP A 132 -16.14 3.47 -16.67
CA ASP A 132 -16.26 4.00 -18.04
C ASP A 132 -16.09 5.53 -18.03
N LEU A 133 -14.83 5.97 -18.01
CA LEU A 133 -14.50 7.41 -17.97
C LEU A 133 -15.10 8.20 -19.13
N PRO A 134 -15.06 7.76 -20.41
CA PRO A 134 -15.68 8.49 -21.52
C PRO A 134 -17.18 8.70 -21.32
N LYS A 135 -17.91 7.69 -20.83
CA LYS A 135 -19.33 7.77 -20.55
C LYS A 135 -19.64 8.78 -19.43
N ILE A 136 -18.84 8.74 -18.37
CA ILE A 136 -18.96 9.68 -17.24
C ILE A 136 -18.70 11.12 -17.71
N GLU A 137 -17.62 11.36 -18.45
CA GLU A 137 -17.27 12.69 -18.97
C GLU A 137 -18.37 13.24 -19.90
N SER A 138 -18.88 12.42 -20.81
CA SER A 138 -20.01 12.81 -21.68
C SER A 138 -21.27 13.17 -20.88
N ALA A 139 -21.60 12.41 -19.83
CA ALA A 139 -22.74 12.69 -18.97
C ALA A 139 -22.58 13.98 -18.16
N LEU A 140 -21.36 14.25 -17.66
CA LEU A 140 -21.04 15.48 -16.94
C LEU A 140 -21.17 16.71 -17.84
N ASP A 141 -20.66 16.63 -19.07
CA ASP A 141 -20.70 17.72 -20.03
C ASP A 141 -22.13 18.01 -20.48
N SER A 142 -22.92 16.98 -20.81
CA SER A 142 -24.30 17.11 -21.20
C SER A 142 -25.21 17.75 -20.15
N ARG A 143 -24.86 17.56 -18.85
CA ARG A 143 -25.60 18.11 -17.69
C ARG A 143 -25.01 19.43 -17.18
N GLY A 144 -23.85 19.85 -17.67
CA GLY A 144 -23.15 21.05 -17.18
C GLY A 144 -22.66 20.94 -15.74
N THR A 145 -22.39 19.71 -15.26
CA THR A 145 -22.05 19.43 -13.84
C THR A 145 -20.57 19.17 -13.61
N SER A 146 -19.71 19.32 -14.63
CA SER A 146 -18.26 19.06 -14.59
C SER A 146 -17.58 19.81 -13.43
N GLY A 147 -17.93 21.08 -13.18
CA GLY A 147 -17.36 21.87 -12.08
C GLY A 147 -17.76 21.35 -10.68
N ARG A 148 -18.99 20.81 -10.53
CA ARG A 148 -19.45 20.18 -9.28
C ARG A 148 -18.69 18.86 -9.02
N PHE A 149 -18.47 18.09 -10.08
CA PHE A 149 -17.70 16.85 -9.99
C PHE A 149 -16.22 17.09 -9.68
N ASP A 150 -15.61 18.16 -10.26
CA ASP A 150 -14.24 18.56 -9.90
C ASP A 150 -14.13 18.96 -8.42
N ALA A 151 -15.15 19.60 -7.85
CA ALA A 151 -15.19 19.90 -6.43
C ALA A 151 -15.30 18.62 -5.58
N ALA A 152 -16.07 17.63 -6.04
CA ALA A 152 -16.15 16.31 -5.39
C ALA A 152 -14.81 15.58 -5.41
N LEU A 153 -14.10 15.61 -6.54
CA LEU A 153 -12.75 15.05 -6.66
C LEU A 153 -11.74 15.72 -5.73
N ARG A 154 -11.81 17.05 -5.58
CA ARG A 154 -10.96 17.75 -4.59
C ARG A 154 -11.26 17.32 -3.17
N ARG A 155 -12.54 17.20 -2.78
CA ARG A 155 -12.91 16.67 -1.45
C ARG A 155 -12.41 15.25 -1.23
N ALA A 156 -12.58 14.37 -2.23
CA ALA A 156 -12.04 13.01 -2.19
C ALA A 156 -10.52 13.00 -2.05
N THR A 157 -9.81 13.93 -2.70
CA THR A 157 -8.35 14.08 -2.55
C THR A 157 -7.95 14.38 -1.10
N PHE A 158 -8.70 15.25 -0.40
CA PHE A 158 -8.44 15.52 1.02
C PHE A 158 -8.70 14.30 1.90
N TRP A 159 -9.74 13.52 1.61
CA TRP A 159 -9.99 12.27 2.35
C TRP A 159 -8.89 11.23 2.11
N VAL A 160 -8.44 11.06 0.87
CA VAL A 160 -7.32 10.16 0.54
C VAL A 160 -6.04 10.62 1.23
N ALA A 161 -5.72 11.90 1.20
CA ALA A 161 -4.55 12.44 1.90
C ALA A 161 -4.67 12.26 3.42
N GLY A 162 -5.87 12.47 3.97
CA GLY A 162 -6.18 12.20 5.39
C GLY A 162 -5.97 10.74 5.78
N SER A 163 -6.31 9.78 4.91
CA SER A 163 -6.03 8.37 5.16
C SER A 163 -4.53 8.07 5.24
N PHE A 164 -3.72 8.70 4.38
CA PHE A 164 -2.27 8.58 4.45
C PHE A 164 -1.69 9.24 5.71
N LEU A 165 -2.23 10.39 6.13
CA LEU A 165 -1.82 11.03 7.38
C LEU A 165 -2.17 10.15 8.58
N LEU A 166 -3.37 9.57 8.62
CA LEU A 166 -3.75 8.59 9.63
C LEU A 166 -2.81 7.40 9.62
N SER A 167 -2.49 6.86 8.43
CA SER A 167 -1.51 5.79 8.27
C SER A 167 -0.14 6.17 8.84
N SER A 168 0.34 7.39 8.58
CA SER A 168 1.60 7.89 9.12
C SER A 168 1.60 7.92 10.65
N VAL A 169 0.56 8.46 11.25
CA VAL A 169 0.42 8.55 12.71
C VAL A 169 0.37 7.15 13.34
N LEU A 170 -0.43 6.25 12.76
CA LEU A 170 -0.54 4.87 13.26
C LEU A 170 0.76 4.08 13.09
N ASN A 171 1.45 4.24 11.96
CA ASN A 171 2.77 3.63 11.75
C ASN A 171 3.79 4.13 12.76
N PHE A 172 3.88 5.44 12.95
CA PHE A 172 4.78 6.05 13.91
C PHE A 172 4.49 5.58 15.35
N ALA A 173 3.22 5.57 15.75
CA ALA A 173 2.79 5.12 17.07
C ALA A 173 3.09 3.63 17.29
N LEU A 174 2.74 2.77 16.33
CA LEU A 174 2.97 1.34 16.40
C LEU A 174 4.47 1.03 16.43
N ALA A 175 5.26 1.67 15.56
CA ALA A 175 6.71 1.51 15.54
C ALA A 175 7.35 1.98 16.86
N SER A 176 6.91 3.13 17.40
CA SER A 176 7.41 3.63 18.69
C SER A 176 7.09 2.69 19.85
N TYR A 177 5.97 1.99 19.78
CA TYR A 177 5.57 0.99 20.78
C TYR A 177 6.37 -0.31 20.65
N ILE A 178 6.65 -0.78 19.43
CA ILE A 178 7.28 -2.07 19.17
C ILE A 178 8.81 -2.01 19.30
N PHE A 179 9.44 -0.99 18.68
CA PHE A 179 10.89 -0.92 18.62
C PHE A 179 11.48 -0.35 19.91
N THR A 180 12.46 -1.07 20.48
CA THR A 180 13.18 -0.69 21.72
C THR A 180 14.61 -0.29 21.41
N ALA A 181 15.19 0.60 22.21
CA ALA A 181 16.58 0.97 22.10
C ALA A 181 17.50 -0.16 22.59
N GLY A 182 18.64 -0.34 21.93
CA GLY A 182 19.63 -1.35 22.32
C GLY A 182 19.21 -2.79 22.07
N ALA A 183 18.18 -3.02 21.24
CA ALA A 183 17.74 -4.36 20.87
C ALA A 183 18.87 -5.16 20.21
N SER A 184 19.02 -6.42 20.57
CA SER A 184 19.88 -7.38 19.86
C SER A 184 19.35 -7.58 18.41
N ALA A 185 20.17 -8.17 17.54
CA ALA A 185 19.74 -8.46 16.17
C ALA A 185 18.54 -9.43 16.13
N GLU A 186 18.49 -10.40 17.04
CA GLU A 186 17.35 -11.31 17.20
C GLU A 186 16.08 -10.56 17.63
N GLU A 187 16.19 -9.70 18.64
CA GLU A 187 15.07 -8.86 19.10
C GLU A 187 14.59 -7.91 18.01
N PHE A 188 15.52 -7.28 17.27
CA PHE A 188 15.16 -6.42 16.14
C PHE A 188 14.35 -7.20 15.08
N ASN A 189 14.79 -8.40 14.71
CA ASN A 189 14.07 -9.25 13.78
C ASN A 189 12.66 -9.58 14.30
N ALA A 190 12.53 -9.95 15.56
CA ALA A 190 11.24 -10.22 16.18
C ALA A 190 10.33 -8.97 16.19
N GLN A 191 10.90 -7.79 16.44
CA GLN A 191 10.18 -6.51 16.39
C GLN A 191 9.71 -6.17 14.98
N VAL A 192 10.54 -6.36 13.95
CA VAL A 192 10.14 -6.19 12.54
C VAL A 192 9.01 -7.16 12.18
N GLY A 193 9.10 -8.42 12.60
CA GLY A 193 8.05 -9.41 12.38
C GLY A 193 6.73 -9.02 13.04
N ARG A 194 6.77 -8.53 14.29
CA ARG A 194 5.57 -8.02 15.00
C ARG A 194 4.98 -6.80 14.31
N MET A 195 5.83 -5.86 13.89
CA MET A 195 5.40 -4.67 13.15
C MET A 195 4.66 -5.07 11.88
N THR A 196 5.22 -5.99 11.10
CA THR A 196 4.61 -6.50 9.86
C THR A 196 3.26 -7.19 10.15
N ALA A 197 3.18 -8.05 11.16
CA ALA A 197 1.96 -8.78 11.51
C ALA A 197 0.85 -7.84 12.00
N LEU A 198 1.19 -6.82 12.80
CA LEU A 198 0.23 -5.88 13.38
C LEU A 198 -0.13 -4.73 12.44
N SER A 199 0.64 -4.49 11.37
CA SER A 199 0.35 -3.42 10.40
C SER A 199 -1.02 -3.58 9.76
N PHE A 200 -1.46 -4.81 9.47
CA PHE A 200 -2.78 -5.00 8.88
C PHE A 200 -3.92 -4.60 9.83
N PRO A 201 -4.07 -5.15 11.06
CA PRO A 201 -5.18 -4.80 11.93
C PRO A 201 -5.10 -3.38 12.51
N VAL A 202 -3.89 -2.87 12.77
CA VAL A 202 -3.71 -1.58 13.46
C VAL A 202 -3.67 -0.41 12.48
N ILE A 203 -3.13 -0.61 11.28
CA ILE A 203 -2.91 0.46 10.31
C ILE A 203 -3.83 0.30 9.11
N ALA A 204 -3.76 -0.86 8.41
CA ALA A 204 -4.48 -1.03 7.16
C ALA A 204 -5.99 -0.96 7.35
N LEU A 205 -6.57 -1.66 8.32
CA LEU A 205 -8.02 -1.64 8.54
C LEU A 205 -8.57 -0.25 8.84
N PRO A 206 -8.04 0.55 9.79
CA PRO A 206 -8.53 1.92 10.02
C PRO A 206 -8.39 2.84 8.80
N THR A 207 -7.27 2.74 8.08
CA THR A 207 -7.05 3.57 6.88
C THR A 207 -7.97 3.16 5.72
N MET A 208 -8.26 1.86 5.57
CA MET A 208 -9.25 1.36 4.60
C MET A 208 -10.65 1.88 4.86
N VAL A 209 -11.07 2.01 6.11
CA VAL A 209 -12.38 2.60 6.46
C VAL A 209 -12.47 4.03 5.92
N VAL A 210 -11.42 4.85 6.10
CA VAL A 210 -11.39 6.21 5.57
C VAL A 210 -11.41 6.23 4.03
N LEU A 211 -10.65 5.34 3.39
CA LEU A 211 -10.63 5.21 1.93
C LEU A 211 -11.97 4.76 1.36
N PHE A 212 -12.62 3.77 1.97
CA PHE A 212 -13.96 3.32 1.54
C PHE A 212 -15.00 4.42 1.72
N TYR A 213 -14.93 5.18 2.81
CA TYR A 213 -15.80 6.35 2.98
C TYR A 213 -15.57 7.39 1.87
N ALA A 214 -14.31 7.70 1.55
CA ALA A 214 -13.96 8.62 0.48
C ALA A 214 -14.49 8.14 -0.89
N MET A 215 -14.34 6.84 -1.19
CA MET A 215 -14.88 6.23 -2.40
C MET A 215 -16.40 6.30 -2.44
N TYR A 216 -17.06 5.92 -1.37
CA TYR A 216 -18.52 5.97 -1.28
C TYR A 216 -19.04 7.39 -1.56
N ARG A 217 -18.45 8.39 -0.92
CA ARG A 217 -18.81 9.81 -1.12
C ARG A 217 -18.58 10.25 -2.56
N LEU A 218 -17.45 9.89 -3.16
CA LEU A 218 -17.14 10.26 -4.53
C LEU A 218 -18.12 9.61 -5.52
N PHE A 219 -18.41 8.31 -5.37
CA PHE A 219 -19.36 7.62 -6.25
C PHE A 219 -20.80 8.11 -6.08
N SER A 220 -21.21 8.46 -4.86
CA SER A 220 -22.52 9.06 -4.62
C SER A 220 -22.64 10.41 -5.35
N GLU A 221 -21.65 11.30 -5.19
CA GLU A 221 -21.65 12.60 -5.86
C GLU A 221 -21.50 12.48 -7.40
N MET A 222 -20.76 11.47 -7.86
CA MET A 222 -20.68 11.14 -9.29
C MET A 222 -22.06 10.76 -9.84
N GLY A 223 -22.81 9.91 -9.16
CA GLY A 223 -24.17 9.52 -9.54
C GLY A 223 -25.11 10.72 -9.60
N GLU A 224 -25.06 11.63 -8.62
CA GLU A 224 -25.84 12.89 -8.65
C GLU A 224 -25.45 13.80 -9.81
N CYS A 225 -24.17 13.90 -10.14
CA CYS A 225 -23.68 14.77 -11.21
C CYS A 225 -23.97 14.19 -12.59
N THR A 226 -23.82 12.89 -12.79
CA THR A 226 -23.99 12.21 -14.09
C THR A 226 -25.42 11.73 -14.33
N GLY A 227 -26.18 11.43 -13.28
CA GLY A 227 -27.46 10.74 -13.35
C GLY A 227 -27.32 9.25 -13.70
N LEU A 228 -26.11 8.73 -13.72
CA LEU A 228 -25.83 7.32 -13.96
C LEU A 228 -25.84 6.56 -12.61
N SER A 229 -26.40 5.36 -12.63
CA SER A 229 -26.22 4.42 -11.52
C SER A 229 -24.77 3.97 -11.44
N LEU A 230 -24.36 3.38 -10.30
CA LEU A 230 -23.01 2.81 -10.14
C LEU A 230 -22.76 1.73 -11.21
N GLU A 231 -23.74 0.87 -11.47
CA GLU A 231 -23.65 -0.20 -12.48
C GLU A 231 -23.44 0.35 -13.89
N GLU A 232 -24.14 1.41 -14.27
CA GLU A 232 -24.00 2.09 -15.56
C GLU A 232 -22.67 2.83 -15.71
N SER A 233 -22.06 3.23 -14.59
CA SER A 233 -20.75 3.89 -14.53
C SER A 233 -19.58 2.90 -14.58
N LEU A 234 -19.83 1.62 -14.30
CA LEU A 234 -18.84 0.57 -14.41
C LEU A 234 -18.68 0.13 -15.87
N ARG A 235 -17.47 -0.17 -16.25
CA ARG A 235 -17.17 -0.75 -17.57
C ARG A 235 -17.83 -2.13 -17.66
N GLY A 236 -18.92 -2.23 -18.42
CA GLY A 236 -19.65 -3.48 -18.63
C GLY A 236 -18.73 -4.58 -19.17
N LYS A 237 -18.94 -5.82 -18.75
CA LYS A 237 -18.28 -7.00 -19.34
C LYS A 237 -18.66 -7.24 -20.81
N ALA A 238 -19.52 -6.41 -21.40
CA ALA A 238 -20.22 -6.67 -22.66
C ALA A 238 -19.54 -6.12 -23.92
N GLU A 239 -18.41 -5.41 -23.84
CA GLU A 239 -17.69 -4.96 -25.03
C GLU A 239 -16.32 -5.64 -25.19
N LYS A 240 -16.29 -6.97 -24.99
CA LYS A 240 -15.25 -7.83 -25.56
C LYS A 240 -15.82 -8.60 -26.75
N LYS A 241 -15.97 -7.87 -27.85
CA LYS A 241 -16.03 -8.49 -29.18
C LYS A 241 -14.76 -8.16 -29.93
#